data_1b622e9a73984aba9e76c72211e0104d
#
_entry.id   1b622e9a73984aba9e76c72211e0104d
#
_cell.length_a   1.000
_cell.length_b   1.000
_cell.length_c   1.000
_cell.angle_alpha   90.00
_cell.angle_beta   90.00
_cell.angle_gamma   90.00
#
_symmetry.space_group_name_H-M   'P 1'
#
loop_
_entity.id
_entity.type
_entity.pdbx_description
1 polymer ?
#
loop_
_entity_poly.entity_id
_entity_poly.type
_entity_poly.pdbx_seq_one_letter_code
_entity_poly.pdbx_strand_id
1 'polypeptide(L)'
;MSRFFYARRNPWLSKNPALSLRLIVGTPANGLALGTGLASIGPRGLRYRITAFGPAIMEVERLTSKGSADENWPGFKLLESVSGVINLDPSNLEGGYRGPFVCSPVGEKVTAIEYSVSATNGLIGIGKTGYEYAVTSSHQFEYRDMDVAGVWTVLPQTVSGHSRDVQGFTFRHELPYPMRPECRIKRMPKIGGANSAEVMDDMMWYGLRGLRQIRPASYPGMTVMTVKIRGGDRLSAQSESQVNLEATRMLPLRSGGTWQEGLVPTRDIVPWVLNVLKSSGYTDADIDLEEFDQLHASCVADGQFYDETIDDTSIVKEVLNNALACGWAELTIANGKIKPVRDVPRAIFEREYGPKTQTYSPQNMTQSLKISGPLPSINDYDGVDVEYFSSKSWAWEPVKCRWPGDLGLKVEKIKLPGVTDRDRAYRWGMRRRGHQLFRQDTYSWSTELDGRNSGYLSFCAVASDTPGLCQSAILLGAEMVPEGVVLESSEPLDWSAGENHKVGIRRLDGTLSGPYPAYRIDEFRIRVDELDFEPAADSVVLEPPHLLFGPSDKWAYPVLVASADPSNGGVAMKGMPYDSRVYTYDNAIAPEAA
;
A
#
# COMPACT_ATOMS: atom_id res chain seq x y z
N MET A 1 18.27 -15.36 25.42
CA MET A 1 16.80 -15.09 25.31
C MET A 1 16.60 -13.60 25.41
N SER A 2 16.40 -12.93 24.30
CA SER A 2 16.08 -11.51 24.24
C SER A 2 14.61 -11.32 24.63
N ARG A 3 14.35 -10.76 25.79
CA ARG A 3 12.97 -10.38 26.15
C ARG A 3 12.68 -9.01 25.56
N PHE A 4 11.81 -8.98 24.56
CA PHE A 4 11.21 -7.76 24.05
C PHE A 4 10.09 -7.34 25.01
N PHE A 5 10.25 -6.22 25.68
CA PHE A 5 9.12 -5.59 26.38
C PHE A 5 8.40 -4.68 25.40
N TYR A 6 7.28 -5.15 24.87
CA TYR A 6 6.28 -4.27 24.29
C TYR A 6 5.58 -3.56 25.45
N ALA A 7 5.77 -2.26 25.58
CA ALA A 7 4.81 -1.47 26.33
C ALA A 7 3.46 -1.65 25.61
N ARG A 8 2.54 -2.40 26.23
CA ARG A 8 1.17 -2.53 25.71
C ARG A 8 0.65 -1.13 25.44
N ARG A 9 0.02 -0.94 24.28
CA ARG A 9 -0.59 0.30 23.85
C ARG A 9 -1.40 0.91 24.99
N ASN A 10 -0.84 1.89 25.65
CA ASN A 10 -1.60 2.82 26.44
C ASN A 10 -2.28 3.75 25.41
N PRO A 11 -3.61 3.94 25.43
CA PRO A 11 -4.31 4.86 24.52
C PRO A 11 -3.71 6.28 24.49
N TRP A 12 -3.02 6.63 25.58
CA TRP A 12 -2.30 7.90 25.68
C TRP A 12 -0.98 7.90 24.87
N LEU A 13 -0.28 6.78 24.76
CA LEU A 13 0.93 6.62 23.95
C LEU A 13 0.62 6.62 22.43
N SER A 14 -0.55 6.14 22.03
CA SER A 14 -0.96 6.17 20.61
C SER A 14 -1.34 7.56 20.11
N LYS A 15 -1.71 8.48 21.02
CA LYS A 15 -2.02 9.88 20.69
C LYS A 15 -0.79 10.79 20.69
N ASN A 16 0.36 10.30 21.13
CA ASN A 16 1.60 11.06 21.21
C ASN A 16 2.74 10.25 20.56
N PRO A 17 2.91 10.32 19.22
CA PRO A 17 3.91 9.52 18.48
C PRO A 17 5.35 9.77 18.95
N ALA A 18 5.59 10.83 19.74
CA ALA A 18 6.88 11.09 20.36
C ALA A 18 7.27 10.14 21.51
N LEU A 19 6.36 9.25 21.94
CA LEU A 19 6.53 8.40 23.12
C LEU A 19 6.51 6.90 22.82
N SER A 20 6.53 6.47 21.58
CA SER A 20 6.75 5.06 21.26
C SER A 20 8.22 4.70 21.51
N LEU A 21 8.49 4.12 22.67
CA LEU A 21 9.82 3.68 23.06
C LEU A 21 9.98 2.21 22.71
N ARG A 22 10.89 1.89 21.82
CA ARG A 22 11.36 0.52 21.58
C ARG A 22 12.64 0.34 22.37
N LEU A 23 12.54 -0.23 23.58
CA LEU A 23 13.69 -0.62 24.38
C LEU A 23 14.20 -1.98 23.92
N ILE A 24 15.38 -2.02 23.33
CA ILE A 24 16.11 -3.28 23.11
C ILE A 24 16.93 -3.52 24.37
N VAL A 25 16.46 -4.41 25.22
CA VAL A 25 17.19 -4.83 26.41
C VAL A 25 18.09 -6.00 26.02
N GLY A 26 19.39 -5.76 25.93
CA GLY A 26 20.39 -6.82 25.89
C GLY A 26 20.60 -7.42 27.28
N THR A 27 20.96 -8.70 27.34
CA THR A 27 21.49 -9.28 28.59
C THR A 27 22.84 -8.64 28.91
N PRO A 28 23.30 -8.62 30.18
CA PRO A 28 24.63 -8.13 30.57
C PRO A 28 25.78 -8.72 29.74
N ALA A 29 25.61 -9.94 29.22
CA ALA A 29 26.57 -10.59 28.35
C ALA A 29 26.70 -9.92 26.95
N ASN A 30 25.75 -9.08 26.54
CA ASN A 30 25.73 -8.41 25.23
C ASN A 30 26.19 -6.96 25.30
N GLY A 31 26.86 -6.51 26.34
CA GLY A 31 27.64 -5.28 26.34
C GLY A 31 26.87 -3.97 26.51
N LEU A 32 25.66 -3.99 27.06
CA LEU A 32 24.99 -2.77 27.51
C LEU A 32 25.57 -2.37 28.89
N ALA A 33 26.48 -1.40 28.86
CA ALA A 33 27.07 -0.84 30.09
C ALA A 33 26.24 0.35 30.59
N LEU A 34 26.29 0.62 31.89
CA LEU A 34 25.80 1.87 32.50
C LEU A 34 26.38 3.07 31.76
N GLY A 35 25.50 4.01 31.39
CA GLY A 35 25.89 5.21 30.63
C GLY A 35 25.87 5.07 29.11
N THR A 36 25.58 3.88 28.59
CA THR A 36 25.42 3.69 27.13
C THR A 36 24.16 4.42 26.64
N GLY A 37 24.34 5.31 25.65
CA GLY A 37 23.23 6.00 25.03
C GLY A 37 22.39 5.03 24.20
N LEU A 38 21.12 4.83 24.56
CA LEU A 38 20.16 4.16 23.71
C LEU A 38 19.70 5.14 22.63
N ALA A 39 19.99 4.84 21.38
CA ALA A 39 19.32 5.53 20.28
C ALA A 39 17.84 5.14 20.32
N SER A 40 16.95 6.07 20.61
CA SER A 40 15.54 5.80 20.53
C SER A 40 15.16 5.68 19.05
N ILE A 41 14.40 4.68 18.79
CA ILE A 41 13.79 4.47 17.48
C ILE A 41 12.39 5.08 17.58
N GLY A 42 12.33 6.39 17.51
CA GLY A 42 11.08 7.13 17.40
C GLY A 42 11.22 8.19 16.31
N PRO A 43 10.12 8.65 15.70
CA PRO A 43 10.16 9.59 14.56
C PRO A 43 10.81 10.94 14.86
N ARG A 44 11.35 11.17 16.06
CA ARG A 44 12.03 12.39 16.47
C ARG A 44 13.43 12.19 17.09
N GLY A 45 14.01 11.00 16.97
CA GLY A 45 15.40 10.76 17.41
C GLY A 45 15.65 11.04 18.90
N LEU A 46 14.68 10.82 19.78
CA LEU A 46 14.84 10.96 21.22
C LEU A 46 15.87 9.95 21.73
N ARG A 47 16.84 10.39 22.52
CA ARG A 47 17.89 9.57 23.10
C ARG A 47 17.70 9.43 24.60
N TYR A 48 18.03 8.26 25.13
CA TYR A 48 17.95 7.95 26.55
C TYR A 48 19.28 7.34 26.99
N ARG A 49 19.69 7.65 28.22
CA ARG A 49 20.84 7.04 28.88
C ARG A 49 20.32 6.13 29.99
N ILE A 50 20.88 4.93 30.10
CA ILE A 50 20.59 4.03 31.21
C ILE A 50 21.40 4.50 32.42
N THR A 51 20.73 4.85 33.50
CA THR A 51 21.36 5.32 34.75
C THR A 51 21.49 4.23 35.80
N ALA A 52 20.57 3.23 35.79
CA ALA A 52 20.66 2.05 36.63
C ALA A 52 20.03 0.86 35.92
N PHE A 53 20.56 -0.32 36.20
CA PHE A 53 20.08 -1.58 35.65
C PHE A 53 20.02 -2.66 36.75
N GLY A 54 18.85 -3.24 36.93
CA GLY A 54 18.60 -4.32 37.87
C GLY A 54 17.83 -5.48 37.25
N PRO A 55 17.62 -6.58 37.95
CA PRO A 55 16.97 -7.78 37.42
C PRO A 55 15.54 -7.55 36.92
N ALA A 56 14.83 -6.56 37.46
CA ALA A 56 13.44 -6.25 37.15
C ALA A 56 13.20 -4.76 36.83
N ILE A 57 14.17 -3.89 37.03
CA ILE A 57 14.03 -2.44 36.93
C ILE A 57 15.19 -1.89 36.11
N MET A 58 14.89 -1.02 35.18
CA MET A 58 15.83 -0.23 34.41
C MET A 58 15.48 1.23 34.61
N GLU A 59 16.42 2.02 35.10
CA GLU A 59 16.28 3.47 35.19
C GLU A 59 16.91 4.11 33.96
N VAL A 60 16.23 5.09 33.39
CA VAL A 60 16.70 5.82 32.23
C VAL A 60 16.47 7.32 32.41
N GLU A 61 17.34 8.14 31.86
CA GLU A 61 17.15 9.57 31.71
C GLU A 61 17.04 9.94 30.23
N ARG A 62 16.16 10.89 29.90
CA ARG A 62 16.08 11.43 28.55
C ARG A 62 17.25 12.39 28.31
N LEU A 63 17.81 12.34 27.11
CA LEU A 63 18.87 13.25 26.70
C LEU A 63 18.34 14.35 25.79
N THR A 64 18.84 15.55 25.96
CA THR A 64 18.65 16.66 25.01
C THR A 64 19.37 16.37 23.69
N SER A 65 19.12 17.16 22.66
CA SER A 65 19.83 17.07 21.38
C SER A 65 21.35 17.20 21.53
N LYS A 66 21.81 17.89 22.58
CA LYS A 66 23.24 18.08 22.92
C LYS A 66 23.83 16.93 23.72
N GLY A 67 23.03 15.94 24.13
CA GLY A 67 23.48 14.76 24.87
C GLY A 67 23.56 14.93 26.39
N SER A 68 23.15 16.08 26.95
CA SER A 68 22.96 16.27 28.39
C SER A 68 21.62 15.72 28.85
N ALA A 69 21.48 15.44 30.16
CA ALA A 69 20.19 15.08 30.75
C ALA A 69 19.15 16.17 30.49
N ASP A 70 17.93 15.76 30.19
CA ASP A 70 16.80 16.66 30.00
C ASP A 70 16.09 16.87 31.35
N GLU A 71 16.44 17.96 32.03
CA GLU A 71 15.89 18.33 33.33
C GLU A 71 14.37 18.57 33.30
N ASN A 72 13.80 18.84 32.14
CA ASN A 72 12.37 19.01 31.95
C ASN A 72 11.62 17.69 31.71
N TRP A 73 12.33 16.57 31.69
CA TRP A 73 11.69 15.28 31.54
C TRP A 73 11.38 14.68 32.90
N PRO A 74 10.09 14.57 33.26
CA PRO A 74 9.67 14.11 34.59
C PRO A 74 9.83 12.61 34.82
N GLY A 75 10.36 11.88 33.82
CA GLY A 75 10.45 10.41 33.88
C GLY A 75 9.14 9.71 33.52
N PHE A 76 9.20 8.38 33.51
CA PHE A 76 8.02 7.54 33.25
C PHE A 76 7.09 7.43 34.47
N LYS A 77 7.55 7.78 35.66
CA LYS A 77 6.77 7.70 36.93
C LYS A 77 5.56 8.63 36.96
N LEU A 78 5.58 9.73 36.20
CA LEU A 78 4.43 10.64 36.06
C LEU A 78 3.40 10.17 35.02
N LEU A 79 3.67 9.06 34.34
CA LEU A 79 2.78 8.40 33.41
C LEU A 79 2.16 7.12 34.01
N GLU A 80 2.21 6.93 35.32
CA GLU A 80 1.29 6.01 35.97
C GLU A 80 -0.15 6.53 35.74
N SER A 81 -0.67 6.27 34.54
CA SER A 81 -2.10 6.23 34.39
C SER A 81 -2.56 5.07 35.28
N VAL A 82 -3.22 5.38 36.33
CA VAL A 82 -3.98 4.40 37.09
C VAL A 82 -5.03 3.86 36.11
N SER A 83 -4.72 2.78 35.45
CA SER A 83 -5.65 2.06 34.55
C SER A 83 -6.59 1.18 35.37
N GLY A 84 -7.07 1.68 36.49
CA GLY A 84 -7.92 0.95 37.40
C GLY A 84 -9.03 1.83 37.95
N VAL A 85 -10.14 1.21 38.19
CA VAL A 85 -11.26 1.80 38.92
C VAL A 85 -10.88 1.85 40.41
N ILE A 86 -10.91 3.04 41.01
CA ILE A 86 -10.51 3.26 42.41
C ILE A 86 -11.73 3.17 43.30
N ASN A 87 -11.72 2.25 44.26
CA ASN A 87 -12.77 2.15 45.27
C ASN A 87 -12.75 3.35 46.22
N LEU A 88 -13.89 3.98 46.42
CA LEU A 88 -14.11 5.05 47.35
C LEU A 88 -14.75 4.47 48.63
N ASP A 89 -13.92 3.93 49.55
CA ASP A 89 -14.41 3.36 50.80
C ASP A 89 -14.93 4.45 51.75
N PRO A 90 -16.17 4.35 52.20
CA PRO A 90 -16.76 5.32 53.15
C PRO A 90 -16.24 5.19 54.59
N SER A 91 -15.61 4.06 54.91
CA SER A 91 -15.20 3.80 56.31
C SER A 91 -13.90 4.51 56.67
N ASN A 92 -13.15 5.02 55.71
CA ASN A 92 -11.84 5.62 55.96
C ASN A 92 -11.97 7.15 56.11
N LEU A 93 -12.32 7.61 57.28
CA LEU A 93 -12.64 9.01 57.59
C LEU A 93 -11.40 9.89 57.75
N GLU A 94 -10.30 9.35 58.26
CA GLU A 94 -9.04 10.08 58.40
C GLU A 94 -8.11 9.78 57.24
N GLY A 95 -7.87 10.78 56.39
CA GLY A 95 -6.98 10.63 55.22
C GLY A 95 -7.59 9.85 54.04
N GLY A 96 -8.89 9.63 54.02
CA GLY A 96 -9.62 8.85 53.02
C GLY A 96 -9.65 9.41 51.60
N TYR A 97 -8.73 10.33 51.31
CA TYR A 97 -8.54 10.81 49.92
C TYR A 97 -7.86 9.76 49.06
N ARG A 98 -8.36 9.62 47.84
CA ARG A 98 -7.71 8.93 46.72
C ARG A 98 -7.09 9.97 45.81
N GLY A 99 -5.81 9.78 45.46
CA GLY A 99 -4.97 10.78 44.84
C GLY A 99 -3.96 11.40 45.81
N PRO A 100 -3.33 12.55 45.50
CA PRO A 100 -3.65 13.37 44.35
C PRO A 100 -3.12 12.82 43.01
N PHE A 101 -3.89 13.04 41.95
CA PHE A 101 -3.52 12.72 40.57
C PHE A 101 -3.48 13.97 39.73
N VAL A 102 -2.45 14.13 38.92
CA VAL A 102 -2.30 15.26 38.02
C VAL A 102 -3.05 14.97 36.71
N CYS A 103 -3.95 15.85 36.27
CA CYS A 103 -4.76 15.64 35.08
C CYS A 103 -4.19 16.21 33.77
N SER A 104 -2.98 16.77 33.79
CA SER A 104 -2.29 17.23 32.59
C SER A 104 -0.79 16.95 32.63
N PRO A 105 -0.15 16.71 31.48
CA PRO A 105 1.32 16.57 31.41
C PRO A 105 2.04 17.85 31.81
N VAL A 106 3.34 17.72 32.09
CA VAL A 106 4.22 18.87 32.36
C VAL A 106 4.22 19.81 31.15
N GLY A 107 4.08 21.10 31.43
CA GLY A 107 4.03 22.14 30.38
C GLY A 107 2.66 22.31 29.71
N GLU A 108 1.67 21.51 30.05
CA GLU A 108 0.31 21.62 29.52
C GLU A 108 -0.67 22.09 30.58
N LYS A 109 -1.42 23.14 30.27
CA LYS A 109 -2.47 23.67 31.13
C LYS A 109 -3.84 23.33 30.56
N VAL A 110 -4.78 23.05 31.45
CA VAL A 110 -6.18 22.72 31.13
C VAL A 110 -7.10 23.81 31.63
N THR A 111 -8.25 23.96 30.98
CA THR A 111 -9.27 24.98 31.31
C THR A 111 -10.46 24.40 32.04
N ALA A 112 -10.63 23.09 32.01
CA ALA A 112 -11.68 22.40 32.73
C ALA A 112 -11.20 21.02 33.17
N ILE A 113 -11.82 20.49 34.22
CA ILE A 113 -11.66 19.13 34.72
C ILE A 113 -12.98 18.39 34.54
N GLU A 114 -12.86 17.14 34.09
CA GLU A 114 -13.98 16.21 34.04
C GLU A 114 -13.58 14.94 34.78
N TYR A 115 -14.45 14.52 35.70
CA TYR A 115 -14.24 13.25 36.40
C TYR A 115 -15.53 12.44 36.43
N SER A 116 -15.39 11.12 36.48
CA SER A 116 -16.49 10.18 36.47
C SER A 116 -16.45 9.29 37.71
N VAL A 117 -17.57 9.12 38.35
CA VAL A 117 -17.79 8.15 39.41
C VAL A 117 -18.90 7.18 39.00
N SER A 118 -18.79 5.95 39.48
CA SER A 118 -19.74 4.89 39.16
C SER A 118 -20.20 4.18 40.44
N ALA A 119 -21.49 3.97 40.56
CA ALA A 119 -22.06 3.05 41.53
C ALA A 119 -22.18 1.68 40.85
N THR A 120 -21.20 0.79 41.12
CA THR A 120 -21.06 -0.48 40.39
C THR A 120 -22.13 -1.50 40.70
N ASN A 121 -22.73 -1.43 41.89
CA ASN A 121 -23.81 -2.31 42.35
C ASN A 121 -25.17 -1.58 42.40
N GLY A 122 -25.25 -0.43 41.70
CA GLY A 122 -26.42 0.44 41.76
C GLY A 122 -26.47 1.36 43.00
N LEU A 123 -27.52 2.14 43.10
CA LEU A 123 -27.87 3.00 44.24
C LEU A 123 -29.27 2.65 44.67
N ILE A 124 -29.41 1.79 45.68
CA ILE A 124 -30.71 1.32 46.17
C ILE A 124 -30.60 0.84 47.61
N GLY A 125 -31.61 1.11 48.38
CA GLY A 125 -31.77 0.57 49.74
C GLY A 125 -32.92 -0.42 49.78
N ILE A 126 -32.72 -1.50 50.54
CA ILE A 126 -33.73 -2.53 50.76
C ILE A 126 -34.10 -2.50 52.25
N GLY A 127 -35.33 -2.21 52.55
CA GLY A 127 -35.88 -2.22 53.91
C GLY A 127 -36.06 -3.64 54.42
N LYS A 128 -36.18 -3.79 55.75
CA LYS A 128 -36.37 -5.11 56.44
C LYS A 128 -37.63 -5.86 55.97
N THR A 129 -38.60 -5.15 55.40
CA THR A 129 -39.82 -5.74 54.83
C THR A 129 -39.73 -5.96 53.32
N GLY A 130 -38.56 -5.76 52.72
CA GLY A 130 -38.31 -5.98 51.28
C GLY A 130 -38.67 -4.80 50.34
N TYR A 131 -39.16 -3.66 50.87
CA TYR A 131 -39.43 -2.50 50.04
C TYR A 131 -38.12 -1.81 49.62
N GLU A 132 -38.10 -1.35 48.38
CA GLU A 132 -36.95 -0.65 47.80
C GLU A 132 -37.11 0.86 47.94
N TYR A 133 -36.00 1.58 48.17
CA TYR A 133 -36.00 3.04 48.29
C TYR A 133 -34.73 3.64 47.68
N ALA A 134 -34.84 4.92 47.28
CA ALA A 134 -33.70 5.66 46.71
C ALA A 134 -32.61 5.89 47.74
N VAL A 135 -31.36 5.71 47.31
CA VAL A 135 -30.17 5.97 48.13
C VAL A 135 -29.39 7.15 47.57
N THR A 136 -28.86 7.93 48.48
CA THR A 136 -28.03 9.10 48.16
C THR A 136 -26.61 8.86 48.69
N SER A 137 -25.63 9.05 47.83
CA SER A 137 -24.23 8.99 48.17
C SER A 137 -23.54 10.31 47.87
N SER A 138 -22.70 10.78 48.80
CA SER A 138 -21.98 12.05 48.66
C SER A 138 -20.47 11.81 48.59
N HIS A 139 -19.79 12.60 47.80
CA HIS A 139 -18.34 12.62 47.72
C HIS A 139 -17.83 14.06 47.62
N GLN A 140 -16.61 14.27 48.00
CA GLN A 140 -15.89 15.52 47.95
C GLN A 140 -14.75 15.40 46.99
N PHE A 141 -14.85 16.08 45.86
CA PHE A 141 -13.78 16.21 44.90
C PHE A 141 -13.01 17.50 45.17
N GLU A 142 -11.68 17.46 45.08
CA GLU A 142 -10.84 18.61 45.33
C GLU A 142 -9.78 18.74 44.25
N TYR A 143 -9.45 19.98 43.91
CA TYR A 143 -8.35 20.27 43.02
C TYR A 143 -7.53 21.45 43.50
N ARG A 144 -6.27 21.53 43.10
CA ARG A 144 -5.43 22.73 43.24
C ARG A 144 -4.46 22.80 42.07
N ASP A 145 -3.90 23.99 41.81
CA ASP A 145 -2.84 24.17 40.83
C ASP A 145 -1.53 23.57 41.38
N MET A 146 -0.95 22.63 40.65
CA MET A 146 0.30 21.99 41.04
C MET A 146 1.52 22.91 40.90
N ASP A 147 1.44 23.87 39.98
CA ASP A 147 2.54 24.81 39.67
C ASP A 147 2.57 26.00 40.65
N VAL A 148 1.51 26.18 41.44
CA VAL A 148 1.39 27.23 42.44
C VAL A 148 0.99 26.60 43.77
N ALA A 149 1.78 26.82 44.82
CA ALA A 149 1.43 26.34 46.14
C ALA A 149 0.11 26.96 46.62
N GLY A 150 -0.99 26.24 46.39
CA GLY A 150 -2.36 26.74 46.60
C GLY A 150 -3.15 25.89 47.56
N VAL A 151 -4.25 26.49 48.09
CA VAL A 151 -5.24 25.81 48.91
C VAL A 151 -6.10 24.92 48.00
N TRP A 152 -6.54 23.77 48.52
CA TRP A 152 -7.47 22.90 47.82
C TRP A 152 -8.85 23.58 47.62
N THR A 153 -9.30 23.62 46.37
CA THR A 153 -10.67 24.03 46.05
C THR A 153 -11.56 22.80 46.18
N VAL A 154 -12.58 22.91 47.02
CA VAL A 154 -13.46 21.81 47.42
C VAL A 154 -14.75 21.86 46.60
N LEU A 155 -15.10 20.74 45.98
CA LEU A 155 -16.34 20.56 45.19
C LEU A 155 -17.14 19.39 45.77
N PRO A 156 -18.06 19.66 46.69
CA PRO A 156 -18.95 18.61 47.21
C PRO A 156 -19.98 18.23 46.16
N GLN A 157 -20.21 16.94 45.98
CA GLN A 157 -21.17 16.39 45.04
C GLN A 157 -22.01 15.31 45.70
N THR A 158 -23.26 15.24 45.27
CA THR A 158 -24.22 14.25 45.77
C THR A 158 -24.91 13.60 44.57
N VAL A 159 -25.00 12.28 44.60
CA VAL A 159 -25.68 11.46 43.60
C VAL A 159 -26.79 10.66 44.26
N SER A 160 -27.88 10.48 43.59
CA SER A 160 -29.04 9.72 44.06
C SER A 160 -29.51 8.76 43.00
N GLY A 161 -29.91 7.57 43.41
CA GLY A 161 -30.43 6.56 42.52
C GLY A 161 -31.44 5.64 43.20
N HIS A 162 -32.23 4.95 42.37
CA HIS A 162 -33.18 3.92 42.77
C HIS A 162 -33.12 2.78 41.75
N SER A 163 -31.95 2.16 41.62
CA SER A 163 -31.73 1.06 40.70
C SER A 163 -30.63 0.13 41.21
N ARG A 164 -30.77 -1.15 40.91
CA ARG A 164 -29.75 -2.19 41.11
C ARG A 164 -28.70 -2.23 39.98
N ASP A 165 -28.99 -1.54 38.88
CA ASP A 165 -28.06 -1.50 37.73
C ASP A 165 -26.92 -0.53 38.01
N VAL A 166 -25.83 -0.74 37.32
CA VAL A 166 -24.67 0.16 37.34
C VAL A 166 -25.07 1.57 36.93
N GLN A 167 -24.76 2.54 37.76
CA GLN A 167 -25.05 3.95 37.49
C GLN A 167 -23.73 4.73 37.40
N GLY A 168 -23.55 5.48 36.30
CA GLY A 168 -22.40 6.34 36.05
C GLY A 168 -22.77 7.83 36.11
N PHE A 169 -21.94 8.62 36.79
CA PHE A 169 -22.09 10.06 36.90
C PHE A 169 -20.81 10.74 36.46
N THR A 170 -20.93 11.74 35.60
CA THR A 170 -19.81 12.53 35.11
C THR A 170 -20.01 13.99 35.50
N PHE A 171 -19.00 14.55 36.13
CA PHE A 171 -18.98 15.94 36.61
C PHE A 171 -17.92 16.70 35.84
N ARG A 172 -18.30 17.88 35.34
CA ARG A 172 -17.42 18.83 34.69
C ARG A 172 -17.33 20.10 35.48
N HIS A 173 -16.13 20.59 35.69
CA HIS A 173 -15.84 21.84 36.36
C HIS A 173 -14.92 22.71 35.52
N GLU A 174 -15.36 23.95 35.23
CA GLU A 174 -14.53 24.95 34.56
C GLU A 174 -13.56 25.58 35.55
N LEU A 175 -12.29 25.66 35.17
CA LEU A 175 -11.26 26.23 36.03
C LEU A 175 -11.23 27.78 35.91
N PRO A 176 -10.88 28.51 36.98
CA PRO A 176 -10.88 29.97 36.95
C PRO A 176 -9.81 30.55 36.00
N TYR A 177 -8.75 29.80 35.72
CA TYR A 177 -7.72 30.12 34.76
C TYR A 177 -7.07 28.82 34.24
N PRO A 178 -6.40 28.84 33.10
CA PRO A 178 -5.67 27.67 32.63
C PRO A 178 -4.58 27.27 33.60
N MET A 179 -4.67 26.09 34.21
CA MET A 179 -3.74 25.59 35.23
C MET A 179 -3.38 24.13 34.98
N ARG A 180 -2.44 23.62 35.76
CA ARG A 180 -2.07 22.21 35.83
C ARG A 180 -2.63 21.61 37.12
N PRO A 181 -3.88 21.13 37.13
CA PRO A 181 -4.51 20.70 38.35
C PRO A 181 -4.06 19.33 38.79
N GLU A 182 -3.77 19.18 40.07
CA GLU A 182 -3.79 17.91 40.77
C GLU A 182 -5.12 17.76 41.51
N CYS A 183 -5.66 16.54 41.48
CA CYS A 183 -7.02 16.24 41.89
C CYS A 183 -7.03 15.08 42.89
N ARG A 184 -7.91 15.18 43.89
CA ARG A 184 -8.17 14.09 44.84
C ARG A 184 -9.65 14.01 45.15
N ILE A 185 -10.10 12.85 45.56
CA ILE A 185 -11.50 12.59 45.91
C ILE A 185 -11.61 11.79 47.19
N LYS A 186 -12.60 12.07 47.99
CA LYS A 186 -12.99 11.21 49.12
C LYS A 186 -14.50 11.01 49.14
N ARG A 187 -14.92 9.86 49.59
CA ARG A 187 -16.31 9.61 49.88
C ARG A 187 -16.69 10.19 51.23
N MET A 188 -17.87 10.78 51.32
CA MET A 188 -18.42 11.23 52.56
C MET A 188 -19.07 10.05 53.30
N PRO A 189 -19.14 10.10 54.65
CA PRO A 189 -19.76 9.03 55.44
C PRO A 189 -21.18 8.73 54.98
N LYS A 190 -21.58 7.47 55.03
CA LYS A 190 -22.94 7.04 54.75
C LYS A 190 -23.93 7.72 55.71
N ILE A 191 -24.95 8.31 55.18
CA ILE A 191 -26.10 8.75 55.96
C ILE A 191 -27.04 7.53 56.08
N GLY A 192 -26.80 6.69 57.08
CA GLY A 192 -27.54 5.44 57.26
C GLY A 192 -28.98 5.66 57.73
N GLY A 193 -29.90 4.98 57.09
CA GLY A 193 -31.27 4.81 57.59
C GLY A 193 -31.33 3.70 58.65
N ALA A 194 -31.88 3.97 59.80
CA ALA A 194 -31.95 3.03 60.95
C ALA A 194 -32.76 1.74 60.66
N ASN A 195 -33.47 1.64 59.54
CA ASN A 195 -34.37 0.55 59.17
C ASN A 195 -33.98 -0.21 57.88
N SER A 196 -32.77 -0.01 57.34
CA SER A 196 -32.30 -0.73 56.15
C SER A 196 -31.81 -2.16 56.50
N ALA A 197 -32.20 -3.12 55.66
CA ALA A 197 -31.62 -4.47 55.69
C ALA A 197 -30.34 -4.48 54.87
N GLU A 198 -30.34 -3.81 53.72
CA GLU A 198 -29.21 -3.72 52.82
C GLU A 198 -29.19 -2.34 52.12
N VAL A 199 -28.00 -1.79 51.90
CA VAL A 199 -27.81 -0.55 51.15
C VAL A 199 -26.68 -0.79 50.15
N MET A 200 -27.03 -0.73 48.86
CA MET A 200 -26.09 -0.78 47.75
C MET A 200 -25.74 0.66 47.38
N ASP A 201 -24.52 1.05 47.64
CA ASP A 201 -24.03 2.41 47.38
C ASP A 201 -22.52 2.47 47.23
N ASP A 202 -21.90 1.35 46.80
CA ASP A 202 -20.47 1.28 46.50
C ASP A 202 -20.09 2.20 45.35
N MET A 203 -19.20 3.15 45.64
CA MET A 203 -18.74 4.15 44.67
C MET A 203 -17.34 3.90 44.22
N MET A 204 -17.13 4.00 42.95
CA MET A 204 -15.82 3.88 42.29
C MET A 204 -15.47 5.16 41.55
N TRP A 205 -14.25 5.65 41.67
CA TRP A 205 -13.71 6.69 40.81
C TRP A 205 -13.23 6.07 39.51
N TYR A 206 -13.93 6.37 38.42
CA TYR A 206 -13.77 5.68 37.15
C TYR A 206 -12.86 6.41 36.17
N GLY A 207 -12.77 7.73 36.23
CA GLY A 207 -11.96 8.51 35.30
C GLY A 207 -11.70 9.94 35.72
N LEU A 208 -10.57 10.48 35.29
CA LEU A 208 -10.18 11.88 35.46
C LEU A 208 -9.62 12.38 34.11
N ARG A 209 -10.11 13.54 33.65
CA ARG A 209 -9.71 14.15 32.39
C ARG A 209 -9.48 15.64 32.57
N GLY A 210 -8.36 16.15 32.04
CA GLY A 210 -8.14 17.57 31.83
C GLY A 210 -8.61 17.98 30.43
N LEU A 211 -9.45 19.00 30.35
CA LEU A 211 -9.99 19.50 29.09
C LEU A 211 -9.28 20.80 28.69
N ARG A 212 -8.83 20.85 27.44
CA ARG A 212 -8.22 22.05 26.86
C ARG A 212 -9.17 22.67 25.86
N GLN A 213 -9.39 23.98 25.94
CA GLN A 213 -10.13 24.73 24.93
C GLN A 213 -9.23 25.14 23.73
N ILE A 214 -8.27 24.32 23.40
CA ILE A 214 -7.49 24.54 22.20
C ILE A 214 -8.26 23.90 21.05
N ARG A 215 -8.80 24.72 20.18
CA ARG A 215 -9.21 24.25 18.87
C ARG A 215 -7.92 23.78 18.17
N PRO A 216 -7.81 22.54 17.72
CA PRO A 216 -6.75 22.19 16.81
C PRO A 216 -6.91 23.12 15.61
N ALA A 217 -5.98 24.07 15.44
CA ALA A 217 -6.12 25.14 14.46
C ALA A 217 -6.11 24.60 13.03
N SER A 218 -5.36 23.53 12.79
CA SER A 218 -5.38 22.78 11.54
C SER A 218 -4.68 21.42 11.73
N TYR A 219 -5.05 20.46 10.91
CA TYR A 219 -4.32 19.21 10.71
C TYR A 219 -3.83 19.21 9.26
N PRO A 220 -2.65 19.81 8.97
CA PRO A 220 -2.15 19.89 7.60
C PRO A 220 -1.99 18.47 7.03
N GLY A 221 -2.53 18.25 5.85
CA GLY A 221 -2.45 16.95 5.18
C GLY A 221 -3.40 15.86 5.72
N MET A 222 -4.30 16.20 6.65
CA MET A 222 -5.29 15.25 7.17
C MET A 222 -6.70 15.82 7.11
N THR A 223 -7.65 14.99 6.69
CA THR A 223 -9.07 15.28 6.81
C THR A 223 -9.59 14.75 8.14
N VAL A 224 -10.22 15.60 8.93
CA VAL A 224 -10.75 15.23 10.24
C VAL A 224 -12.27 15.37 10.24
N MET A 225 -12.95 14.33 10.69
CA MET A 225 -14.39 14.30 10.85
C MET A 225 -14.75 14.04 12.31
N THR A 226 -15.72 14.78 12.83
CA THR A 226 -16.29 14.54 14.17
C THR A 226 -17.72 14.04 14.01
N VAL A 227 -17.97 12.85 14.53
CA VAL A 227 -19.32 12.27 14.57
C VAL A 227 -19.87 12.38 15.99
N LYS A 228 -21.01 13.02 16.16
CA LYS A 228 -21.74 13.13 17.43
C LYS A 228 -22.99 12.25 17.39
N ILE A 229 -22.98 11.16 18.13
CA ILE A 229 -24.11 10.25 18.25
C ILE A 229 -24.84 10.57 19.52
N ARG A 230 -26.17 10.82 19.43
CA ARG A 230 -27.03 10.96 20.58
C ARG A 230 -27.59 9.60 20.95
N GLY A 231 -27.34 9.15 22.16
CA GLY A 231 -28.00 7.98 22.73
C GLY A 231 -29.52 8.20 22.87
N GLY A 232 -30.30 7.16 22.74
CA GLY A 232 -31.74 7.14 22.91
C GLY A 232 -32.27 5.71 22.96
N ASP A 233 -33.53 5.55 23.33
CA ASP A 233 -34.18 4.24 23.55
C ASP A 233 -34.17 3.31 22.31
N ARG A 234 -33.83 3.83 21.14
CA ARG A 234 -33.73 3.08 19.88
C ARG A 234 -32.32 2.53 19.60
N LEU A 235 -31.32 2.93 20.39
CA LEU A 235 -29.94 2.40 20.28
C LEU A 235 -29.80 1.31 21.32
N SER A 236 -29.60 0.06 20.86
CA SER A 236 -29.33 -1.03 21.78
C SER A 236 -27.97 -0.80 22.46
N ALA A 237 -27.86 -1.13 23.73
CA ALA A 237 -26.63 -1.00 24.51
C ALA A 237 -25.48 -1.89 23.97
N GLN A 238 -25.78 -2.83 23.07
CA GLN A 238 -24.85 -3.77 22.44
C GLN A 238 -24.52 -3.41 20.98
N SER A 239 -25.13 -2.37 20.40
CA SER A 239 -24.76 -1.97 19.03
C SER A 239 -23.45 -1.20 19.06
N GLU A 240 -22.42 -1.77 18.45
CA GLU A 240 -21.21 -1.04 18.11
C GLU A 240 -21.59 0.09 17.14
N SER A 241 -21.22 1.30 17.48
CA SER A 241 -21.44 2.45 16.60
C SER A 241 -20.38 2.44 15.50
N GLN A 242 -20.64 1.72 14.43
CA GLN A 242 -19.78 1.67 13.24
C GLN A 242 -20.16 2.83 12.31
N VAL A 243 -19.17 3.57 11.88
CA VAL A 243 -19.30 4.63 10.88
C VAL A 243 -18.54 4.22 9.63
N ASN A 244 -19.26 4.03 8.54
CA ASN A 244 -18.68 3.82 7.23
C ASN A 244 -18.57 5.16 6.51
N LEU A 245 -17.46 5.38 5.84
CA LEU A 245 -17.16 6.61 5.14
C LEU A 245 -16.63 6.30 3.75
N GLU A 246 -17.23 6.93 2.75
CA GLU A 246 -16.66 7.02 1.41
C GLU A 246 -15.81 8.30 1.33
N ALA A 247 -14.52 8.13 1.08
CA ALA A 247 -13.60 9.25 1.01
C ALA A 247 -12.83 9.23 -0.31
N THR A 248 -12.70 10.41 -0.93
CA THR A 248 -11.83 10.60 -2.09
C THR A 248 -10.56 11.32 -1.64
N ARG A 249 -9.42 10.75 -1.97
CA ARG A 249 -8.12 11.36 -1.67
C ARG A 249 -7.89 12.63 -2.49
N MET A 250 -7.24 13.60 -1.87
CA MET A 250 -6.81 14.85 -2.51
C MET A 250 -5.31 14.77 -2.79
N LEU A 251 -4.91 14.81 -4.05
CA LEU A 251 -3.51 14.66 -4.46
C LEU A 251 -3.08 15.75 -5.43
N PRO A 252 -1.77 16.06 -5.50
CA PRO A 252 -1.24 16.88 -6.57
C PRO A 252 -1.34 16.12 -7.89
N LEU A 253 -1.75 16.79 -8.95
CA LEU A 253 -1.85 16.24 -10.29
C LEU A 253 -0.75 16.79 -11.19
N ARG A 254 -0.38 15.99 -12.21
CA ARG A 254 0.41 16.46 -13.35
C ARG A 254 -0.48 16.56 -14.59
N SER A 255 -0.30 17.64 -15.34
CA SER A 255 -0.99 17.83 -16.62
C SER A 255 -0.09 18.65 -17.55
N GLY A 256 0.01 18.23 -18.82
CA GLY A 256 0.89 18.89 -19.78
C GLY A 256 2.36 18.91 -19.36
N GLY A 257 2.84 17.88 -18.69
CA GLY A 257 4.24 17.77 -18.24
C GLY A 257 4.58 18.57 -16.97
N THR A 258 3.64 19.26 -16.33
CA THR A 258 3.87 20.11 -15.18
C THR A 258 2.98 19.76 -13.99
N TRP A 259 3.48 20.01 -12.76
CA TRP A 259 2.69 19.90 -11.56
C TRP A 259 1.67 21.04 -11.48
N GLN A 260 0.41 20.69 -11.23
CA GLN A 260 -0.66 21.66 -11.02
C GLN A 260 -0.61 22.23 -9.60
N GLU A 261 -1.04 23.48 -9.44
CA GLU A 261 -1.18 24.09 -8.12
C GLU A 261 -2.37 23.50 -7.37
N GLY A 262 -2.15 23.19 -6.08
CA GLY A 262 -3.18 22.67 -5.18
C GLY A 262 -3.36 21.16 -5.23
N LEU A 263 -4.35 20.69 -4.47
CA LEU A 263 -4.72 19.29 -4.38
C LEU A 263 -6.09 19.09 -5.04
N VAL A 264 -6.21 18.06 -5.83
CA VAL A 264 -7.42 17.72 -6.58
C VAL A 264 -7.97 16.37 -6.12
N PRO A 265 -9.30 16.21 -5.94
CA PRO A 265 -9.88 14.92 -5.63
C PRO A 265 -9.65 13.95 -6.82
N THR A 266 -9.03 12.82 -6.55
CA THR A 266 -8.73 11.86 -7.60
C THR A 266 -8.78 10.42 -7.11
N ARG A 267 -9.23 9.51 -7.97
CA ARG A 267 -9.17 8.06 -7.85
C ARG A 267 -8.09 7.45 -8.74
N ASP A 268 -7.41 8.27 -9.53
CA ASP A 268 -6.46 7.83 -10.54
C ASP A 268 -5.25 7.13 -9.93
N ILE A 269 -4.74 6.13 -10.64
CA ILE A 269 -3.63 5.29 -10.20
C ILE A 269 -2.34 6.11 -10.09
N VAL A 270 -2.00 6.83 -11.16
CA VAL A 270 -0.68 7.49 -11.28
C VAL A 270 -0.45 8.59 -10.27
N PRO A 271 -1.40 9.54 -10.02
CA PRO A 271 -1.21 10.55 -8.97
C PRO A 271 -0.94 9.94 -7.61
N TRP A 272 -1.61 8.82 -7.31
CA TRP A 272 -1.40 8.12 -6.05
C TRP A 272 -0.01 7.48 -5.97
N VAL A 273 0.42 6.78 -7.03
CA VAL A 273 1.76 6.18 -7.13
C VAL A 273 2.85 7.23 -6.97
N LEU A 274 2.75 8.35 -7.69
CA LEU A 274 3.71 9.45 -7.60
C LEU A 274 3.75 10.07 -6.19
N ASN A 275 2.58 10.23 -5.56
CA ASN A 275 2.52 10.73 -4.18
C ASN A 275 3.21 9.79 -3.19
N VAL A 276 3.04 8.48 -3.32
CA VAL A 276 3.72 7.50 -2.45
C VAL A 276 5.23 7.48 -2.70
N LEU A 277 5.69 7.53 -3.96
CA LEU A 277 7.11 7.62 -4.30
C LEU A 277 7.74 8.88 -3.67
N LYS A 278 7.12 10.04 -3.85
CA LYS A 278 7.62 11.30 -3.25
C LYS A 278 7.61 11.26 -1.73
N SER A 279 6.58 10.69 -1.11
CA SER A 279 6.50 10.52 0.34
C SER A 279 7.56 9.55 0.88
N SER A 280 8.05 8.65 0.03
CA SER A 280 9.14 7.72 0.33
C SER A 280 10.53 8.32 0.11
N GLY A 281 10.62 9.58 -0.35
CA GLY A 281 11.87 10.33 -0.49
C GLY A 281 12.43 10.40 -1.92
N TYR A 282 11.76 9.83 -2.92
CA TYR A 282 12.15 9.97 -4.31
C TYR A 282 11.82 11.36 -4.85
N THR A 283 12.71 11.90 -5.67
CA THR A 283 12.56 13.21 -6.32
C THR A 283 12.11 13.06 -7.78
N ASP A 284 11.76 14.18 -8.42
CA ASP A 284 11.40 14.18 -9.84
C ASP A 284 12.57 13.73 -10.74
N ALA A 285 13.82 13.84 -10.27
CA ALA A 285 15.00 13.36 -11.00
C ALA A 285 15.11 11.81 -11.00
N ASP A 286 14.59 11.15 -9.96
CA ASP A 286 14.64 9.70 -9.80
C ASP A 286 13.50 8.99 -10.54
N ILE A 287 12.53 9.74 -11.07
CA ILE A 287 11.30 9.24 -11.67
C ILE A 287 11.24 9.63 -13.14
N ASP A 288 10.82 8.72 -13.98
CA ASP A 288 10.52 9.00 -15.40
C ASP A 288 9.08 9.54 -15.51
N LEU A 289 8.95 10.86 -15.27
CA LEU A 289 7.65 11.51 -15.21
C LEU A 289 6.91 11.49 -16.53
N GLU A 290 7.61 11.46 -17.66
CA GLU A 290 6.99 11.41 -18.98
C GLU A 290 6.28 10.07 -19.22
N GLU A 291 6.92 8.95 -18.86
CA GLU A 291 6.31 7.62 -18.95
C GLU A 291 5.13 7.48 -17.97
N PHE A 292 5.19 8.13 -16.80
CA PHE A 292 4.06 8.18 -15.88
C PHE A 292 2.90 9.04 -16.43
N ASP A 293 3.17 10.17 -17.09
CA ASP A 293 2.15 11.00 -17.71
C ASP A 293 1.43 10.23 -18.85
N GLN A 294 2.17 9.45 -19.66
CA GLN A 294 1.61 8.58 -20.70
C GLN A 294 0.75 7.46 -20.08
N LEU A 295 1.24 6.81 -19.02
CA LEU A 295 0.45 5.83 -18.29
C LEU A 295 -0.83 6.44 -17.72
N HIS A 296 -0.76 7.63 -17.15
CA HIS A 296 -1.93 8.33 -16.60
C HIS A 296 -2.99 8.55 -17.67
N ALA A 297 -2.59 9.14 -18.81
CA ALA A 297 -3.51 9.38 -19.91
C ALA A 297 -4.17 8.08 -20.40
N SER A 298 -3.40 7.00 -20.52
CA SER A 298 -3.89 5.69 -20.95
C SER A 298 -4.84 5.07 -19.90
N CYS A 299 -4.52 5.12 -18.62
CA CYS A 299 -5.39 4.59 -17.56
C CYS A 299 -6.72 5.36 -17.47
N VAL A 300 -6.67 6.68 -17.62
CA VAL A 300 -7.89 7.51 -17.63
C VAL A 300 -8.78 7.18 -18.81
N ALA A 301 -8.18 7.04 -20.00
CA ALA A 301 -8.93 6.67 -21.23
C ALA A 301 -9.64 5.32 -21.09
N ASP A 302 -8.99 4.35 -20.43
CA ASP A 302 -9.54 3.00 -20.19
C ASP A 302 -10.42 2.91 -18.94
N GLY A 303 -10.62 4.00 -18.19
CA GLY A 303 -11.40 4.03 -16.94
C GLY A 303 -10.79 3.22 -15.82
N GLN A 304 -9.46 3.18 -15.70
CA GLN A 304 -8.73 2.45 -14.69
C GLN A 304 -8.49 3.32 -13.45
N PHE A 305 -8.98 2.89 -12.30
CA PHE A 305 -8.88 3.59 -11.02
C PHE A 305 -8.35 2.65 -9.94
N TYR A 306 -7.93 3.23 -8.81
CA TYR A 306 -7.48 2.50 -7.64
C TYR A 306 -8.18 3.00 -6.38
N ASP A 307 -8.97 2.15 -5.76
CA ASP A 307 -9.78 2.46 -4.58
C ASP A 307 -9.47 1.48 -3.46
N GLU A 308 -8.53 1.79 -2.61
CA GLU A 308 -8.13 0.94 -1.48
C GLU A 308 -7.79 1.77 -0.26
N THR A 309 -8.05 1.20 0.92
CA THR A 309 -7.57 1.68 2.21
C THR A 309 -6.49 0.74 2.71
N ILE A 310 -5.29 1.28 2.94
CA ILE A 310 -4.15 0.53 3.45
C ILE A 310 -4.01 0.88 4.93
N ASP A 311 -4.27 -0.07 5.81
CA ASP A 311 -4.31 0.10 7.26
C ASP A 311 -3.25 -0.73 8.01
N ASP A 312 -2.48 -1.55 7.31
CA ASP A 312 -1.43 -2.39 7.86
C ASP A 312 -0.02 -1.97 7.36
N THR A 313 0.99 -2.66 7.89
CA THR A 313 2.39 -2.43 7.53
C THR A 313 2.73 -3.26 6.30
N SER A 314 2.86 -2.60 5.15
CA SER A 314 3.19 -3.24 3.87
C SER A 314 4.51 -2.72 3.31
N ILE A 315 5.11 -3.49 2.41
CA ILE A 315 6.30 -3.06 1.66
C ILE A 315 5.86 -2.08 0.58
N VAL A 316 6.50 -0.91 0.52
CA VAL A 316 6.15 0.16 -0.45
C VAL A 316 6.06 -0.36 -1.88
N LYS A 317 7.01 -1.19 -2.32
CA LYS A 317 7.00 -1.77 -3.67
C LYS A 317 5.77 -2.61 -3.95
N GLU A 318 5.33 -3.43 -2.99
CA GLU A 318 4.13 -4.27 -3.13
C GLU A 318 2.87 -3.43 -3.25
N VAL A 319 2.76 -2.41 -2.39
CA VAL A 319 1.63 -1.47 -2.41
C VAL A 319 1.53 -0.72 -3.74
N LEU A 320 2.67 -0.26 -4.26
CA LEU A 320 2.72 0.42 -5.56
C LEU A 320 2.36 -0.52 -6.71
N ASN A 321 2.86 -1.75 -6.68
CA ASN A 321 2.55 -2.75 -7.71
C ASN A 321 1.09 -3.18 -7.67
N ASN A 322 0.47 -3.32 -6.48
CA ASN A 322 -0.97 -3.60 -6.36
C ASN A 322 -1.82 -2.52 -7.01
N ALA A 323 -1.46 -1.25 -6.81
CA ALA A 323 -2.16 -0.15 -7.45
C ALA A 323 -1.97 -0.13 -8.98
N LEU A 324 -0.74 -0.33 -9.44
CA LEU A 324 -0.42 -0.38 -10.86
C LEU A 324 -1.06 -1.59 -11.56
N ALA A 325 -1.13 -2.75 -10.88
CA ALA A 325 -1.78 -3.95 -11.39
C ALA A 325 -3.27 -3.73 -11.71
N CYS A 326 -3.95 -2.80 -11.02
CA CYS A 326 -5.32 -2.39 -11.36
C CYS A 326 -5.42 -1.77 -12.78
N GLY A 327 -4.32 -1.23 -13.31
CA GLY A 327 -4.17 -0.70 -14.66
C GLY A 327 -3.31 -1.58 -15.58
N TRP A 328 -3.04 -2.83 -15.18
CA TRP A 328 -2.15 -3.76 -15.89
C TRP A 328 -0.72 -3.23 -16.07
N ALA A 329 -0.23 -2.48 -15.11
CA ALA A 329 1.10 -1.91 -15.10
C ALA A 329 1.92 -2.42 -13.90
N GLU A 330 3.23 -2.29 -13.99
CA GLU A 330 4.19 -2.62 -12.95
C GLU A 330 5.31 -1.59 -12.91
N LEU A 331 6.01 -1.48 -11.78
CA LEU A 331 7.20 -0.65 -11.66
C LEU A 331 8.45 -1.38 -12.14
N THR A 332 9.25 -0.69 -12.93
CA THR A 332 10.60 -1.13 -13.31
C THR A 332 11.59 0.02 -13.10
N ILE A 333 12.88 -0.33 -13.16
CA ILE A 333 13.97 0.64 -13.14
C ILE A 333 14.72 0.53 -14.46
N ALA A 334 14.80 1.62 -15.19
CA ALA A 334 15.58 1.69 -16.42
C ALA A 334 16.34 3.02 -16.47
N ASN A 335 17.60 2.97 -16.92
CA ASN A 335 18.48 4.13 -17.01
C ASN A 335 18.59 4.93 -15.68
N GLY A 336 18.55 4.23 -14.54
CA GLY A 336 18.61 4.83 -13.21
C GLY A 336 17.35 5.53 -12.74
N LYS A 337 16.26 5.48 -13.51
CA LYS A 337 14.97 6.06 -13.14
C LYS A 337 13.92 5.00 -12.90
N ILE A 338 13.01 5.30 -11.97
CA ILE A 338 11.80 4.51 -11.72
C ILE A 338 10.80 4.86 -12.82
N LYS A 339 10.32 3.87 -13.53
CA LYS A 339 9.29 4.04 -14.56
C LYS A 339 8.23 2.95 -14.51
N PRO A 340 7.00 3.23 -14.96
CA PRO A 340 5.98 2.22 -15.11
C PRO A 340 6.17 1.49 -16.45
N VAL A 341 5.74 0.24 -16.50
CA VAL A 341 5.58 -0.52 -17.74
C VAL A 341 4.17 -1.09 -17.74
N ARG A 342 3.47 -0.98 -18.86
CA ARG A 342 2.09 -1.44 -18.99
C ARG A 342 1.99 -2.56 -20.02
N ASP A 343 1.31 -3.64 -19.64
CA ASP A 343 0.95 -4.71 -20.56
C ASP A 343 -0.30 -4.32 -21.35
N VAL A 344 -0.13 -3.91 -22.57
CA VAL A 344 -1.21 -3.44 -23.48
C VAL A 344 -1.11 -4.15 -24.82
N PRO A 345 -2.21 -4.17 -25.62
CA PRO A 345 -2.16 -4.64 -26.98
C PRO A 345 -1.05 -3.93 -27.75
N ARG A 346 -0.24 -4.70 -28.49
CA ARG A 346 0.83 -4.21 -29.35
C ARG A 346 0.43 -4.44 -30.80
N ALA A 347 0.58 -3.45 -31.65
CA ALA A 347 0.65 -3.70 -33.08
C ALA A 347 1.92 -4.50 -33.33
N ILE A 348 1.85 -5.51 -34.19
CA ILE A 348 2.99 -6.43 -34.46
C ILE A 348 4.22 -5.63 -34.92
N PHE A 349 4.05 -4.45 -35.48
CA PHE A 349 5.11 -3.54 -35.90
C PHE A 349 4.76 -2.15 -35.44
N GLU A 350 5.21 -1.81 -34.27
CA GLU A 350 4.88 -0.56 -33.63
C GLU A 350 5.55 0.65 -34.27
N ARG A 351 5.15 0.96 -35.48
CA ARG A 351 5.38 2.30 -36.03
C ARG A 351 4.71 3.37 -35.18
N GLU A 352 3.60 3.04 -34.52
CA GLU A 352 2.85 3.95 -33.62
C GLU A 352 3.61 4.28 -32.33
N TYR A 353 4.45 3.37 -31.84
CA TYR A 353 5.25 3.57 -30.63
C TYR A 353 6.71 3.94 -30.91
N GLY A 354 7.03 4.21 -32.18
CA GLY A 354 8.38 4.54 -32.64
C GLY A 354 9.32 3.33 -32.73
N PRO A 355 10.58 3.53 -33.08
CA PRO A 355 11.54 2.47 -33.36
C PRO A 355 12.04 1.79 -32.07
N LYS A 356 11.14 1.26 -31.24
CA LYS A 356 11.48 0.60 -29.97
C LYS A 356 11.53 -0.92 -30.10
N THR A 357 10.91 -1.51 -31.12
CA THR A 357 10.91 -2.96 -31.32
C THR A 357 12.30 -3.43 -31.73
N GLN A 358 12.98 -4.16 -30.86
CA GLN A 358 14.28 -4.74 -31.13
C GLN A 358 14.14 -6.06 -31.88
N THR A 359 15.15 -6.39 -32.67
CA THR A 359 15.19 -7.58 -33.49
C THR A 359 16.35 -8.47 -33.08
N TYR A 360 16.07 -9.73 -32.82
CA TYR A 360 17.06 -10.73 -32.47
C TYR A 360 16.99 -11.91 -33.43
N SER A 361 18.14 -12.33 -33.91
CA SER A 361 18.29 -13.43 -34.87
C SER A 361 19.55 -14.22 -34.53
N PRO A 362 19.75 -15.45 -35.09
CA PRO A 362 20.96 -16.22 -34.88
C PRO A 362 22.26 -15.44 -35.13
N GLN A 363 22.25 -14.43 -36.00
CA GLN A 363 23.39 -13.61 -36.35
C GLN A 363 23.87 -12.71 -35.20
N ASN A 364 22.97 -12.23 -34.32
CA ASN A 364 23.34 -11.43 -33.14
C ASN A 364 23.11 -12.15 -31.80
N MET A 365 22.79 -13.44 -31.84
CA MET A 365 22.66 -14.26 -30.63
C MET A 365 24.00 -14.95 -30.30
N THR A 366 24.45 -14.85 -29.06
CA THR A 366 25.57 -15.62 -28.52
C THR A 366 25.14 -17.01 -28.04
N GLN A 367 23.86 -17.19 -27.73
CA GLN A 367 23.23 -18.49 -27.49
C GLN A 367 21.87 -18.51 -28.21
N SER A 368 21.66 -19.61 -28.95
CA SER A 368 20.44 -19.83 -29.74
C SER A 368 19.17 -19.78 -28.88
N LEU A 369 18.06 -19.39 -29.50
CA LEU A 369 16.76 -19.41 -28.90
C LEU A 369 16.38 -20.80 -28.39
N LYS A 370 15.98 -20.88 -27.13
CA LYS A 370 15.37 -22.08 -26.52
C LYS A 370 13.96 -21.75 -26.13
N ILE A 371 13.03 -22.58 -26.57
CA ILE A 371 11.62 -22.50 -26.20
C ILE A 371 11.33 -23.65 -25.25
N SER A 372 10.80 -23.32 -24.08
CA SER A 372 10.37 -24.30 -23.07
C SER A 372 8.98 -23.93 -22.56
N GLY A 373 8.11 -24.92 -22.48
CA GLY A 373 6.76 -24.75 -21.94
C GLY A 373 6.32 -25.97 -21.14
N PRO A 374 5.35 -25.82 -20.27
CA PRO A 374 4.76 -26.95 -19.56
C PRO A 374 3.99 -27.83 -20.53
N LEU A 375 4.04 -29.13 -20.29
CA LEU A 375 3.12 -30.06 -20.98
C LEU A 375 1.72 -29.91 -20.40
N PRO A 376 0.66 -29.91 -21.23
CA PRO A 376 -0.71 -29.86 -20.75
C PRO A 376 -0.98 -30.95 -19.71
N SER A 377 -1.58 -30.56 -18.59
CA SER A 377 -1.86 -31.45 -17.46
C SER A 377 -3.30 -31.29 -16.99
N ILE A 378 -3.89 -32.37 -16.50
CA ILE A 378 -5.19 -32.35 -15.81
C ILE A 378 -5.16 -31.45 -14.56
N ASN A 379 -3.98 -31.10 -14.11
CA ASN A 379 -3.78 -30.21 -12.96
C ASN A 379 -3.66 -28.73 -13.35
N ASP A 380 -3.79 -28.39 -14.62
CA ASP A 380 -3.80 -27.00 -15.05
C ASP A 380 -5.10 -26.30 -14.65
N TYR A 381 -5.02 -24.99 -14.45
CA TYR A 381 -6.22 -24.20 -14.17
C TYR A 381 -7.09 -24.10 -15.42
N ASP A 382 -8.40 -24.27 -15.23
CA ASP A 382 -9.43 -24.12 -16.25
C ASP A 382 -10.40 -22.97 -15.95
N GLY A 383 -9.90 -21.95 -15.28
CA GLY A 383 -10.61 -20.73 -14.98
C GLY A 383 -9.93 -19.88 -13.92
N VAL A 384 -10.42 -18.66 -13.76
CA VAL A 384 -10.00 -17.72 -12.72
C VAL A 384 -11.22 -17.20 -12.00
N ASP A 385 -11.20 -17.16 -10.68
CA ASP A 385 -12.19 -16.50 -9.83
C ASP A 385 -11.51 -15.28 -9.17
N VAL A 386 -12.00 -14.10 -9.46
CA VAL A 386 -11.48 -12.86 -8.90
C VAL A 386 -12.38 -12.36 -7.79
N GLU A 387 -11.86 -12.23 -6.58
CA GLU A 387 -12.54 -11.56 -5.47
C GLU A 387 -12.19 -10.07 -5.50
N TYR A 388 -13.20 -9.22 -5.59
CA TYR A 388 -13.08 -7.76 -5.58
C TYR A 388 -13.99 -7.16 -4.52
N PHE A 389 -13.68 -5.96 -4.05
CA PHE A 389 -14.53 -5.25 -3.09
C PHE A 389 -15.60 -4.45 -3.83
N SER A 390 -16.86 -4.90 -3.76
CA SER A 390 -17.96 -4.29 -4.49
C SER A 390 -18.35 -2.92 -3.90
N SER A 391 -18.33 -1.87 -4.73
CA SER A 391 -18.83 -0.53 -4.36
C SER A 391 -20.35 -0.48 -4.17
N LYS A 392 -21.08 -1.52 -4.60
CA LYS A 392 -22.55 -1.58 -4.47
C LYS A 392 -22.99 -2.27 -3.18
N SER A 393 -22.39 -3.40 -2.85
CA SER A 393 -22.77 -4.20 -1.67
C SER A 393 -21.88 -3.91 -0.44
N TRP A 394 -20.75 -3.22 -0.61
CA TRP A 394 -19.73 -2.98 0.41
C TRP A 394 -19.17 -4.27 1.02
N ALA A 395 -19.04 -5.29 0.19
CA ALA A 395 -18.54 -6.60 0.56
C ALA A 395 -17.60 -7.15 -0.52
N TRP A 396 -16.78 -8.14 -0.14
CA TRP A 396 -16.00 -8.91 -1.09
C TRP A 396 -16.93 -9.86 -1.87
N GLU A 397 -16.89 -9.75 -3.19
CA GLU A 397 -17.68 -10.56 -4.10
C GLU A 397 -16.77 -11.26 -5.11
N PRO A 398 -17.05 -12.54 -5.43
CA PRO A 398 -16.33 -13.23 -6.49
C PRO A 398 -16.94 -12.94 -7.85
N VAL A 399 -16.10 -12.83 -8.87
CA VAL A 399 -16.51 -12.86 -10.29
C VAL A 399 -15.80 -14.02 -10.99
N LYS A 400 -16.58 -14.83 -11.71
CA LYS A 400 -16.09 -16.01 -12.42
C LYS A 400 -15.61 -15.61 -13.81
N CYS A 401 -14.36 -15.90 -14.12
CA CYS A 401 -13.74 -15.62 -15.41
C CYS A 401 -13.43 -16.94 -16.10
N ARG A 402 -14.16 -17.21 -17.18
CA ARG A 402 -14.08 -18.47 -17.94
C ARG A 402 -13.89 -18.16 -19.42
N TRP A 403 -12.89 -18.78 -20.01
CA TRP A 403 -12.70 -18.77 -21.44
C TRP A 403 -13.66 -19.75 -22.10
N PRO A 404 -14.06 -19.56 -23.38
CA PRO A 404 -14.87 -20.55 -24.09
C PRO A 404 -14.24 -21.94 -24.07
N GLY A 405 -14.96 -22.90 -23.49
CA GLY A 405 -14.46 -24.28 -23.28
C GLY A 405 -13.98 -24.59 -21.87
N ASP A 406 -13.82 -23.58 -21.01
CA ASP A 406 -13.46 -23.82 -19.59
C ASP A 406 -14.66 -24.46 -18.85
N LEU A 407 -14.38 -25.51 -18.08
CA LEU A 407 -15.38 -26.21 -17.26
C LEU A 407 -15.43 -25.67 -15.83
N GLY A 408 -14.38 -24.99 -15.38
CA GLY A 408 -14.25 -24.44 -14.03
C GLY A 408 -14.05 -25.52 -12.95
N LEU A 409 -13.44 -26.64 -13.31
CA LEU A 409 -13.16 -27.75 -12.38
C LEU A 409 -12.00 -27.41 -11.43
N LYS A 410 -11.00 -26.71 -11.93
CA LYS A 410 -9.86 -26.23 -11.14
C LYS A 410 -9.59 -24.77 -11.44
N VAL A 411 -10.00 -23.88 -10.53
CA VAL A 411 -9.89 -22.43 -10.73
C VAL A 411 -8.80 -21.81 -9.88
N GLU A 412 -8.09 -20.85 -10.46
CA GLU A 412 -7.20 -19.96 -9.70
C GLU A 412 -8.07 -18.91 -8.97
N LYS A 413 -7.92 -18.80 -7.65
CA LYS A 413 -8.60 -17.78 -6.85
C LYS A 413 -7.66 -16.63 -6.57
N ILE A 414 -8.04 -15.42 -6.96
CA ILE A 414 -7.22 -14.23 -6.83
C ILE A 414 -8.03 -13.14 -6.13
N LYS A 415 -7.46 -12.55 -5.09
CA LYS A 415 -8.00 -11.37 -4.45
C LYS A 415 -7.40 -10.13 -5.13
N LEU A 416 -8.26 -9.27 -5.66
CA LEU A 416 -7.85 -8.05 -6.38
C LEU A 416 -8.24 -6.82 -5.56
N PRO A 417 -7.37 -6.34 -4.67
CA PRO A 417 -7.61 -5.10 -3.93
C PRO A 417 -7.56 -3.90 -4.86
N GLY A 418 -8.28 -2.84 -4.50
CA GLY A 418 -8.26 -1.58 -5.24
C GLY A 418 -9.14 -1.52 -6.49
N VAL A 419 -9.76 -2.62 -6.89
CA VAL A 419 -10.81 -2.64 -7.92
C VAL A 419 -12.17 -2.81 -7.25
N THR A 420 -13.07 -1.84 -7.48
CA THR A 420 -14.40 -1.79 -6.85
C THR A 420 -15.55 -1.99 -7.82
N ASP A 421 -15.24 -2.22 -9.07
CA ASP A 421 -16.18 -2.44 -10.16
C ASP A 421 -16.11 -3.88 -10.69
N ARG A 422 -17.29 -4.49 -10.86
CA ARG A 422 -17.41 -5.89 -11.28
C ARG A 422 -16.87 -6.15 -12.69
N ASP A 423 -17.15 -5.25 -13.62
CA ASP A 423 -16.74 -5.42 -15.01
C ASP A 423 -15.21 -5.28 -15.13
N ARG A 424 -14.61 -4.39 -14.38
CA ARG A 424 -13.15 -4.27 -14.30
C ARG A 424 -12.50 -5.52 -13.70
N ALA A 425 -13.05 -6.04 -12.61
CA ALA A 425 -12.58 -7.29 -12.01
C ALA A 425 -12.69 -8.47 -12.99
N TYR A 426 -13.79 -8.54 -13.75
CA TYR A 426 -13.99 -9.53 -14.80
C TYR A 426 -12.94 -9.40 -15.92
N ARG A 427 -12.74 -8.21 -16.48
CA ARG A 427 -11.72 -7.95 -17.51
C ARG A 427 -10.33 -8.34 -17.03
N TRP A 428 -9.99 -7.99 -15.80
CA TRP A 428 -8.71 -8.37 -15.20
C TRP A 428 -8.55 -9.88 -15.10
N GLY A 429 -9.57 -10.58 -14.63
CA GLY A 429 -9.57 -12.04 -14.52
C GLY A 429 -9.54 -12.76 -15.86
N MET A 430 -10.25 -12.24 -16.87
CA MET A 430 -10.21 -12.78 -18.24
C MET A 430 -8.84 -12.61 -18.87
N ARG A 431 -8.17 -11.48 -18.64
CA ARG A 431 -6.78 -11.28 -19.08
C ARG A 431 -5.83 -12.26 -18.37
N ARG A 432 -5.98 -12.44 -17.06
CA ARG A 432 -5.21 -13.45 -16.31
C ARG A 432 -5.41 -14.85 -16.87
N ARG A 433 -6.66 -15.20 -17.22
CA ARG A 433 -6.95 -16.47 -17.88
C ARG A 433 -6.32 -16.55 -19.27
N GLY A 434 -6.34 -15.46 -20.04
CA GLY A 434 -5.63 -15.36 -21.32
C GLY A 434 -4.12 -15.61 -21.18
N HIS A 435 -3.48 -15.10 -20.12
CA HIS A 435 -2.07 -15.40 -19.84
C HIS A 435 -1.83 -16.89 -19.59
N GLN A 436 -2.74 -17.57 -18.84
CA GLN A 436 -2.63 -19.01 -18.61
C GLN A 436 -2.78 -19.84 -19.89
N LEU A 437 -3.51 -19.35 -20.88
CA LEU A 437 -3.76 -20.06 -22.14
C LEU A 437 -2.68 -19.78 -23.19
N PHE A 438 -2.21 -18.55 -23.31
CA PHE A 438 -1.43 -18.09 -24.47
C PHE A 438 -0.02 -17.63 -24.13
N ARG A 439 0.38 -17.57 -22.84
CA ARG A 439 1.72 -17.17 -22.40
C ARG A 439 2.38 -18.23 -21.51
N GLN A 440 2.22 -19.50 -21.86
CA GLN A 440 2.79 -20.61 -21.09
C GLN A 440 4.26 -20.84 -21.40
N ASP A 441 4.68 -20.59 -22.63
CA ASP A 441 6.04 -20.80 -23.06
C ASP A 441 7.00 -19.75 -22.54
N THR A 442 8.21 -20.16 -22.25
CA THR A 442 9.32 -19.29 -21.92
C THR A 442 10.34 -19.36 -23.04
N TYR A 443 10.71 -18.23 -23.59
CA TYR A 443 11.77 -18.05 -24.55
C TYR A 443 13.03 -17.61 -23.84
N SER A 444 14.15 -18.22 -24.15
CA SER A 444 15.45 -17.85 -23.59
C SER A 444 16.54 -17.86 -24.67
N TRP A 445 17.33 -16.80 -24.71
CA TRP A 445 18.47 -16.64 -25.63
C TRP A 445 19.50 -15.73 -24.96
N SER A 446 20.66 -15.59 -25.57
CA SER A 446 21.67 -14.62 -25.13
C SER A 446 22.13 -13.81 -26.31
N THR A 447 22.41 -12.54 -26.07
CA THR A 447 22.92 -11.62 -27.08
C THR A 447 24.21 -10.96 -26.59
N GLU A 448 24.82 -10.17 -27.42
CA GLU A 448 25.85 -9.22 -26.99
C GLU A 448 25.22 -8.08 -26.19
N LEU A 449 25.87 -6.93 -26.12
CA LEU A 449 25.39 -5.80 -25.34
C LEU A 449 24.10 -5.14 -25.86
N ASP A 450 23.75 -5.43 -27.10
CA ASP A 450 22.50 -4.95 -27.75
C ASP A 450 21.21 -5.42 -27.01
N GLY A 451 21.28 -6.54 -26.30
CA GLY A 451 20.20 -6.97 -25.40
C GLY A 451 19.81 -5.95 -24.33
N ARG A 452 20.69 -5.01 -24.00
CA ARG A 452 20.39 -3.91 -23.04
C ARG A 452 19.42 -2.87 -23.58
N ASN A 453 19.19 -2.85 -24.88
CA ASN A 453 18.20 -1.98 -25.51
C ASN A 453 16.75 -2.43 -25.22
N SER A 454 16.58 -3.67 -24.75
CA SER A 454 15.27 -4.23 -24.38
C SER A 454 15.12 -4.32 -22.87
N GLY A 455 14.10 -3.65 -22.33
CA GLY A 455 13.72 -3.75 -20.91
C GLY A 455 12.53 -4.69 -20.70
N TYR A 456 12.04 -4.73 -19.46
CA TYR A 456 10.85 -5.50 -19.10
C TYR A 456 9.65 -5.09 -19.96
N LEU A 457 8.90 -6.07 -20.47
CA LEU A 457 7.78 -5.95 -21.42
C LEU A 457 8.10 -5.25 -22.75
N SER A 458 9.38 -5.05 -23.07
CA SER A 458 9.73 -4.62 -24.43
C SER A 458 9.27 -5.66 -25.44
N PHE A 459 8.66 -5.19 -26.53
CA PHE A 459 8.23 -6.03 -27.62
C PHE A 459 9.42 -6.27 -28.56
N CYS A 460 9.68 -7.53 -28.90
CA CYS A 460 10.80 -7.92 -29.74
C CYS A 460 10.34 -8.86 -30.86
N ALA A 461 10.95 -8.73 -32.02
CA ALA A 461 10.85 -9.69 -33.11
C ALA A 461 12.07 -10.64 -33.02
N VAL A 462 11.81 -11.90 -32.71
CA VAL A 462 12.88 -12.91 -32.57
C VAL A 462 12.77 -13.91 -33.70
N ALA A 463 13.84 -14.12 -34.44
CA ALA A 463 13.92 -15.16 -35.44
C ALA A 463 14.79 -16.32 -34.97
N SER A 464 14.44 -17.52 -35.39
CA SER A 464 15.24 -18.73 -35.18
C SER A 464 14.92 -19.74 -36.26
N ASP A 465 15.96 -20.29 -36.85
CA ASP A 465 15.84 -21.31 -37.87
C ASP A 465 15.40 -22.67 -37.30
N THR A 466 15.39 -22.80 -36.01
CA THR A 466 14.86 -23.97 -35.28
C THR A 466 13.81 -23.53 -34.26
N PRO A 467 12.59 -23.98 -34.37
CA PRO A 467 12.03 -25.11 -35.12
C PRO A 467 11.61 -24.85 -36.58
N GLY A 468 12.11 -23.81 -37.23
CA GLY A 468 11.94 -23.64 -38.68
C GLY A 468 10.62 -22.97 -39.10
N LEU A 469 10.05 -22.09 -38.22
CA LEU A 469 8.90 -21.28 -38.59
C LEU A 469 9.24 -19.99 -39.32
N CYS A 470 10.43 -19.45 -39.05
CA CYS A 470 10.98 -18.26 -39.67
C CYS A 470 12.46 -18.50 -40.00
N GLN A 471 12.95 -17.83 -41.00
CA GLN A 471 14.31 -17.91 -41.47
C GLN A 471 15.01 -16.57 -41.21
N SER A 472 16.33 -16.64 -40.96
CA SER A 472 17.15 -15.44 -40.84
C SER A 472 18.33 -15.51 -41.80
N ALA A 473 18.73 -14.36 -42.29
CA ALA A 473 19.87 -14.24 -43.22
C ALA A 473 20.53 -12.85 -43.08
N ILE A 474 21.68 -12.68 -43.71
CA ILE A 474 22.35 -11.38 -43.82
C ILE A 474 21.92 -10.72 -45.13
N LEU A 475 21.68 -9.41 -45.11
CA LEU A 475 21.40 -8.61 -46.28
C LEU A 475 22.75 -8.28 -46.99
N LEU A 476 22.97 -8.85 -48.14
CA LEU A 476 24.20 -8.63 -48.93
C LEU A 476 24.12 -7.41 -49.83
N GLY A 477 22.94 -7.05 -50.31
CA GLY A 477 22.75 -5.93 -51.23
C GLY A 477 21.31 -5.39 -51.19
N ALA A 478 21.15 -4.11 -51.54
CA ALA A 478 19.86 -3.46 -51.75
C ALA A 478 19.94 -2.56 -52.98
N GLU A 479 19.13 -2.86 -53.96
CA GLU A 479 19.13 -2.13 -55.22
C GLU A 479 17.76 -1.48 -55.46
N MET A 480 17.74 -0.19 -55.71
CA MET A 480 16.52 0.53 -56.09
C MET A 480 16.14 0.22 -57.56
N VAL A 481 14.94 -0.27 -57.76
CA VAL A 481 14.35 -0.55 -59.06
C VAL A 481 13.04 0.22 -59.24
N PRO A 482 12.55 0.39 -60.49
CA PRO A 482 11.29 1.17 -60.70
C PRO A 482 10.07 0.63 -59.91
N GLU A 483 10.05 -0.68 -59.64
CA GLU A 483 8.96 -1.34 -58.95
C GLU A 483 9.18 -1.49 -57.43
N GLY A 484 10.23 -0.87 -56.86
CA GLY A 484 10.56 -0.97 -55.43
C GLY A 484 12.03 -1.16 -55.12
N VAL A 485 12.33 -1.99 -54.15
CA VAL A 485 13.71 -2.31 -53.73
C VAL A 485 13.95 -3.80 -53.81
N VAL A 486 15.01 -4.20 -54.49
CA VAL A 486 15.48 -5.59 -54.54
C VAL A 486 16.50 -5.80 -53.42
N LEU A 487 16.27 -6.79 -52.58
CA LEU A 487 17.12 -7.21 -51.47
C LEU A 487 17.78 -8.52 -51.82
N GLU A 488 19.10 -8.62 -51.59
CA GLU A 488 19.88 -9.84 -51.77
C GLU A 488 20.20 -10.47 -50.42
N SER A 489 19.82 -11.74 -50.27
CA SER A 489 20.04 -12.54 -49.05
C SER A 489 21.28 -13.37 -49.13
N SER A 490 21.99 -13.57 -48.00
CA SER A 490 23.14 -14.47 -47.90
C SER A 490 22.77 -15.96 -48.01
N GLU A 491 21.51 -16.29 -47.71
CA GLU A 491 20.99 -17.65 -47.69
C GLU A 491 19.82 -17.81 -48.66
N PRO A 492 19.62 -19.01 -49.22
CA PRO A 492 18.44 -19.28 -50.05
C PRO A 492 17.18 -19.21 -49.14
N LEU A 493 16.17 -18.50 -49.64
CA LEU A 493 14.94 -18.25 -48.90
C LEU A 493 13.89 -19.33 -49.17
N ASP A 494 13.28 -19.87 -48.09
CA ASP A 494 12.27 -20.92 -48.20
C ASP A 494 10.89 -20.36 -48.49
N TRP A 495 10.39 -20.57 -49.70
CA TRP A 495 9.10 -20.11 -50.17
C TRP A 495 8.05 -21.22 -50.06
N SER A 496 7.07 -21.02 -49.19
CA SER A 496 5.88 -21.90 -49.13
C SER A 496 4.93 -21.59 -50.23
N ALA A 497 4.52 -22.62 -50.98
CA ALA A 497 3.61 -22.43 -52.12
C ALA A 497 2.21 -21.94 -51.69
N GLY A 498 1.73 -20.86 -52.30
CA GLY A 498 0.41 -20.31 -52.02
C GLY A 498 0.31 -19.44 -50.77
N GLU A 499 1.39 -19.20 -50.06
CA GLU A 499 1.43 -18.30 -48.90
C GLU A 499 2.06 -16.94 -49.25
N ASN A 500 1.55 -15.88 -48.63
CA ASN A 500 2.19 -14.58 -48.66
C ASN A 500 3.36 -14.56 -47.70
N HIS A 501 4.51 -14.05 -48.11
CA HIS A 501 5.70 -13.95 -47.28
C HIS A 501 5.95 -12.51 -46.90
N LYS A 502 6.62 -12.34 -45.77
CA LYS A 502 7.07 -11.06 -45.24
C LYS A 502 8.54 -11.07 -44.93
N VAL A 503 9.15 -9.90 -45.02
CA VAL A 503 10.54 -9.67 -44.64
C VAL A 503 10.61 -8.50 -43.65
N GLY A 504 11.34 -8.70 -42.55
CA GLY A 504 11.75 -7.66 -41.64
C GLY A 504 13.25 -7.43 -41.74
N ILE A 505 13.70 -6.21 -41.54
CA ILE A 505 15.13 -5.87 -41.61
C ILE A 505 15.53 -5.22 -40.29
N ARG A 506 16.64 -5.70 -39.70
CA ARG A 506 17.25 -5.11 -38.52
C ARG A 506 18.08 -3.89 -38.92
N ARG A 507 17.77 -2.72 -38.33
CA ARG A 507 18.59 -1.52 -38.47
C ARG A 507 19.86 -1.58 -37.61
N LEU A 508 20.80 -0.66 -37.83
CA LEU A 508 22.06 -0.56 -37.07
C LEU A 508 21.84 -0.36 -35.57
N ASP A 509 20.77 0.30 -35.15
CA ASP A 509 20.41 0.51 -33.75
C ASP A 509 19.68 -0.70 -33.13
N GLY A 510 19.57 -1.81 -33.87
CA GLY A 510 18.89 -3.02 -33.44
C GLY A 510 17.38 -3.02 -33.69
N THR A 511 16.80 -1.90 -34.09
CA THR A 511 15.36 -1.80 -34.30
C THR A 511 14.90 -2.46 -35.59
N LEU A 512 13.62 -2.87 -35.59
CA LEU A 512 12.97 -3.48 -36.75
C LEU A 512 12.53 -2.44 -37.77
N SER A 513 12.80 -2.72 -39.03
CA SER A 513 12.16 -2.10 -40.20
C SER A 513 11.25 -3.11 -40.86
N GLY A 514 10.03 -2.74 -41.17
CA GLY A 514 9.02 -3.63 -41.72
C GLY A 514 8.06 -4.20 -40.66
N PRO A 515 7.40 -5.37 -40.93
CA PRO A 515 7.62 -6.25 -42.09
C PRO A 515 7.06 -5.67 -43.36
N TYR A 516 7.72 -6.01 -44.43
CA TYR A 516 7.27 -5.67 -45.79
C TYR A 516 6.72 -6.92 -46.45
N PRO A 517 5.71 -6.82 -47.32
CA PRO A 517 5.38 -7.88 -48.26
C PRO A 517 6.59 -8.23 -49.12
N ALA A 518 6.91 -9.52 -49.18
CA ALA A 518 8.07 -10.02 -49.92
C ALA A 518 7.60 -10.67 -51.21
N TYR A 519 8.14 -10.22 -52.32
CA TYR A 519 7.84 -10.75 -53.64
C TYR A 519 9.07 -11.51 -54.17
N ARG A 520 8.88 -12.76 -54.52
CA ARG A 520 9.97 -13.63 -54.98
C ARG A 520 10.51 -13.17 -56.33
N ILE A 521 11.83 -13.00 -56.44
CA ILE A 521 12.57 -12.87 -57.71
C ILE A 521 13.24 -14.21 -58.02
N ASP A 522 14.08 -14.71 -57.11
CA ASP A 522 14.71 -16.01 -57.19
C ASP A 522 14.91 -16.59 -55.78
N GLU A 523 15.83 -17.51 -55.57
CA GLU A 523 16.10 -18.17 -54.27
C GLU A 523 16.77 -17.22 -53.27
N PHE A 524 17.53 -16.24 -53.74
CA PHE A 524 18.29 -15.31 -52.91
C PHE A 524 17.76 -13.88 -52.93
N ARG A 525 16.92 -13.54 -53.89
CA ARG A 525 16.46 -12.16 -54.09
C ARG A 525 14.97 -12.03 -53.93
N ILE A 526 14.62 -10.99 -53.20
CA ILE A 526 13.23 -10.58 -52.94
C ILE A 526 13.04 -9.11 -53.33
N ARG A 527 11.88 -8.78 -53.79
CA ARG A 527 11.48 -7.41 -54.01
C ARG A 527 10.50 -6.99 -52.89
N VAL A 528 10.69 -5.78 -52.36
CA VAL A 528 9.74 -5.07 -51.51
C VAL A 528 9.32 -3.78 -52.17
N ASP A 529 8.11 -3.27 -51.88
CA ASP A 529 7.59 -2.10 -52.56
C ASP A 529 8.35 -0.81 -52.17
N GLU A 530 8.69 -0.67 -50.89
CA GLU A 530 9.47 0.45 -50.36
C GLU A 530 10.21 0.08 -49.09
N LEU A 531 11.25 0.83 -48.75
CA LEU A 531 11.91 0.78 -47.44
C LEU A 531 11.80 2.14 -46.74
N ASP A 532 11.69 2.13 -45.43
CA ASP A 532 11.65 3.34 -44.60
C ASP A 532 13.04 3.83 -44.16
N PHE A 533 14.11 3.17 -44.62
CA PHE A 533 15.50 3.53 -44.41
C PHE A 533 16.39 3.01 -45.53
N GLU A 534 17.60 3.53 -45.61
CA GLU A 534 18.63 3.05 -46.55
C GLU A 534 19.54 2.03 -45.85
N PRO A 535 19.50 0.74 -46.19
CA PRO A 535 20.30 -0.27 -45.55
C PRO A 535 21.79 -0.17 -45.98
N ALA A 536 22.67 -0.19 -45.00
CA ALA A 536 24.12 -0.16 -45.23
C ALA A 536 24.67 -1.57 -45.56
N ALA A 537 24.17 -2.19 -46.64
CA ALA A 537 24.55 -3.56 -47.03
C ALA A 537 25.99 -3.65 -47.55
N ASP A 538 26.48 -2.60 -48.23
CA ASP A 538 27.79 -2.55 -48.86
C ASP A 538 28.90 -2.01 -47.95
N SER A 539 28.63 -1.82 -46.66
CA SER A 539 29.61 -1.23 -45.75
C SER A 539 30.72 -2.21 -45.39
N VAL A 540 31.97 -1.79 -45.57
CA VAL A 540 33.16 -2.54 -45.12
C VAL A 540 33.41 -2.38 -43.60
N VAL A 541 32.77 -1.38 -42.97
CA VAL A 541 33.04 -0.99 -41.57
C VAL A 541 31.89 -1.39 -40.66
N LEU A 542 30.68 -1.45 -41.17
CA LEU A 542 29.47 -1.75 -40.41
C LEU A 542 29.03 -3.19 -40.68
N GLU A 543 28.49 -3.82 -39.65
CA GLU A 543 27.85 -5.12 -39.78
C GLU A 543 26.66 -5.01 -40.77
N PRO A 544 26.54 -5.89 -41.77
CA PRO A 544 25.39 -5.87 -42.66
C PRO A 544 24.06 -6.07 -41.92
N PRO A 545 22.96 -5.46 -42.36
CA PRO A 545 21.66 -5.66 -41.76
C PRO A 545 21.22 -7.13 -41.78
N HIS A 546 20.50 -7.59 -40.77
CA HIS A 546 19.91 -8.94 -40.74
C HIS A 546 18.50 -8.92 -41.34
N LEU A 547 18.17 -9.96 -42.07
CA LEU A 547 16.83 -10.23 -42.59
C LEU A 547 16.14 -11.28 -41.74
N LEU A 548 14.85 -11.08 -41.52
CA LEU A 548 13.93 -12.06 -40.97
C LEU A 548 12.89 -12.33 -42.02
N PHE A 549 12.70 -13.57 -42.39
CA PHE A 549 11.87 -13.96 -43.52
C PHE A 549 10.95 -15.13 -43.13
N GLY A 550 9.75 -15.16 -43.65
CA GLY A 550 8.82 -16.27 -43.49
C GLY A 550 7.41 -16.00 -43.96
N PRO A 551 6.53 -17.00 -43.85
CA PRO A 551 5.11 -16.85 -44.16
C PRO A 551 4.45 -15.77 -43.29
N SER A 552 3.37 -15.21 -43.77
CA SER A 552 2.68 -13.99 -43.31
C SER A 552 2.61 -13.77 -41.81
N ASP A 553 2.33 -14.80 -41.02
CA ASP A 553 2.18 -14.72 -39.56
C ASP A 553 3.34 -15.37 -38.79
N LYS A 554 4.31 -15.96 -39.49
CA LYS A 554 5.40 -16.77 -38.93
C LYS A 554 6.78 -16.30 -39.39
N TRP A 555 6.95 -15.07 -39.80
CA TRP A 555 8.22 -14.49 -40.23
C TRP A 555 9.13 -14.11 -39.04
N ALA A 556 8.58 -14.00 -37.84
CA ALA A 556 9.29 -13.82 -36.57
C ALA A 556 8.41 -14.29 -35.40
N TYR A 557 9.03 -14.64 -34.29
CA TYR A 557 8.34 -14.87 -33.02
C TYR A 557 8.11 -13.52 -32.32
N PRO A 558 6.85 -13.11 -32.09
CA PRO A 558 6.57 -11.93 -31.30
C PRO A 558 6.77 -12.24 -29.82
N VAL A 559 7.71 -11.56 -29.17
CA VAL A 559 8.12 -11.83 -27.80
C VAL A 559 8.03 -10.57 -26.94
N LEU A 560 7.50 -10.72 -25.72
CA LEU A 560 7.63 -9.74 -24.66
C LEU A 560 8.77 -10.14 -23.73
N VAL A 561 9.72 -9.24 -23.52
CA VAL A 561 10.87 -9.49 -22.65
C VAL A 561 10.44 -9.57 -21.19
N ALA A 562 10.77 -10.68 -20.53
CA ALA A 562 10.52 -10.87 -19.09
C ALA A 562 11.73 -10.45 -18.24
N SER A 563 12.95 -10.69 -18.72
CA SER A 563 14.19 -10.19 -18.11
C SER A 563 15.30 -10.04 -19.13
N ALA A 564 16.20 -9.09 -18.88
CA ALA A 564 17.44 -8.87 -19.61
C ALA A 564 18.57 -8.73 -18.58
N ASP A 565 19.24 -9.85 -18.30
CA ASP A 565 20.23 -9.95 -17.23
C ASP A 565 21.65 -9.83 -17.79
N PRO A 566 22.42 -8.76 -17.49
CA PRO A 566 23.80 -8.65 -17.89
C PRO A 566 24.64 -9.81 -17.35
N SER A 567 25.41 -10.44 -18.21
CA SER A 567 26.32 -11.53 -17.87
C SER A 567 27.73 -11.24 -18.42
N ASN A 568 28.73 -12.09 -18.09
CA ASN A 568 30.07 -11.93 -18.62
C ASN A 568 30.08 -12.06 -20.16
N GLY A 569 30.21 -10.91 -20.83
CA GLY A 569 30.34 -10.84 -22.28
C GLY A 569 29.04 -10.71 -23.06
N GLY A 570 27.91 -10.49 -22.39
CA GLY A 570 26.62 -10.31 -23.06
C GLY A 570 25.44 -10.13 -22.14
N VAL A 571 24.25 -10.34 -22.67
CA VAL A 571 22.97 -10.22 -21.94
C VAL A 571 22.18 -11.51 -22.10
N ALA A 572 21.81 -12.13 -20.97
CA ALA A 572 20.90 -13.26 -20.96
C ALA A 572 19.45 -12.74 -20.99
N MET A 573 18.74 -13.12 -22.03
CA MET A 573 17.37 -12.68 -22.28
C MET A 573 16.38 -13.78 -21.96
N LYS A 574 15.28 -13.42 -21.30
CA LYS A 574 14.09 -14.27 -21.18
C LYS A 574 12.88 -13.51 -21.68
N GLY A 575 11.99 -14.22 -22.32
CA GLY A 575 10.76 -13.65 -22.84
C GLY A 575 9.59 -14.62 -22.75
N MET A 576 8.41 -14.10 -23.03
CA MET A 576 7.16 -14.85 -23.15
C MET A 576 6.50 -14.52 -24.48
N PRO A 577 5.69 -15.43 -25.05
CA PRO A 577 5.00 -15.16 -26.29
C PRO A 577 4.08 -13.95 -26.16
N TYR A 578 4.09 -13.09 -27.16
CA TYR A 578 3.04 -12.11 -27.34
C TYR A 578 1.90 -12.76 -28.12
N ASP A 579 0.70 -12.69 -27.57
CA ASP A 579 -0.51 -13.16 -28.25
C ASP A 579 -1.63 -12.14 -28.04
N SER A 580 -2.16 -11.58 -29.12
CA SER A 580 -3.20 -10.56 -29.08
C SER A 580 -4.51 -11.07 -28.50
N ARG A 581 -4.75 -12.40 -28.50
CA ARG A 581 -5.93 -13.01 -27.91
C ARG A 581 -6.04 -12.75 -26.40
N VAL A 582 -4.92 -12.55 -25.71
CA VAL A 582 -4.89 -12.20 -24.29
C VAL A 582 -5.78 -10.99 -23.98
N TYR A 583 -5.88 -10.06 -24.91
CA TYR A 583 -6.59 -8.79 -24.75
C TYR A 583 -8.04 -8.79 -25.26
N THR A 584 -8.53 -9.94 -25.72
CA THR A 584 -9.87 -10.08 -26.34
C THR A 584 -11.00 -9.56 -25.45
N TYR A 585 -10.86 -9.67 -24.14
CA TYR A 585 -11.90 -9.31 -23.17
C TYR A 585 -11.69 -7.97 -22.48
N ASP A 586 -10.76 -7.14 -22.93
CA ASP A 586 -10.43 -5.85 -22.27
C ASP A 586 -11.61 -4.87 -22.21
N ASN A 587 -12.58 -4.99 -23.11
CA ASN A 587 -13.77 -4.16 -23.13
C ASN A 587 -15.07 -4.95 -22.79
N ALA A 588 -14.93 -6.18 -22.29
CA ALA A 588 -16.07 -7.02 -22.00
C ALA A 588 -16.83 -6.55 -20.74
N ILE A 589 -18.11 -6.87 -20.72
CA ILE A 589 -19.00 -6.70 -19.57
C ILE A 589 -19.10 -8.05 -18.85
N ALA A 590 -19.06 -8.06 -17.54
CA ALA A 590 -19.18 -9.28 -16.74
C ALA A 590 -20.56 -9.93 -16.96
N PRO A 591 -20.62 -11.24 -17.15
CA PRO A 591 -21.90 -11.95 -17.19
C PRO A 591 -22.72 -11.68 -15.92
N GLU A 592 -24.04 -11.72 -16.01
CA GLU A 592 -24.90 -11.58 -14.82
C GLU A 592 -24.53 -12.64 -13.78
N ALA A 593 -24.66 -12.29 -12.50
CA ALA A 593 -24.43 -13.24 -11.42
C ALA A 593 -25.51 -14.33 -11.50
N ALA A 594 -25.07 -15.57 -11.75
CA ALA A 594 -25.95 -16.75 -11.77
C ALA A 594 -26.37 -17.12 -10.36
#